data_de4bc39e4888a5a7d55eb3e5310bf467
#
_entry.id   de4bc39e4888a5a7d55eb3e5310bf467
#
_cell.length_a   1.000
_cell.length_b   1.000
_cell.length_c   1.000
_cell.angle_alpha   90.00
_cell.angle_beta   90.00
_cell.angle_gamma   90.00
#
_symmetry.space_group_name_H-M   'P 1'
#
loop_
_entity.id
_entity.type
_entity.pdbx_description
1 polymer ?
#
loop_
_entity_poly.entity_id
_entity_poly.type
_entity_poly.pdbx_seq_one_letter_code
_entity_poly.pdbx_strand_id
1 'polypeptide(L)'
;MQSIQNELNIFEEQFAGQLQDGEGPAHFLLQHIAGQQGGRLRPKTVMLAAGMQGGITPETIRMAVLVEMLHSASLVHDDIVDDAKKRRDKQTINDIFGGKVAVLLGDLLFSKVLGMIRDSALPGVLDHVMDAVGRLTRGEICQLSQRNNLDISEADYKRIVVMKTASLFEVSFRLGAVSAGATPEEAEVYAAFGQRFGVFFQYKDDWKDFAFENDGKGCYNDLREGDVTLPVICAMQRLCMTDRAEFRRRYLQVTKDEGTLAALAETVVHCGALEQVGSILQTMEEELLASCAQFPASPYREDLMNAIRKVGSVQTV
;
A
#
# COMPACT_ATOMS: atom_id res chain seq x y z
N MET A 1 -0.71 8.06 17.25
CA MET A 1 -2.05 8.50 16.79
C MET A 1 -3.02 8.40 17.97
N GLN A 2 -2.86 9.33 18.91
CA GLN A 2 -3.72 9.38 20.10
C GLN A 2 -5.09 9.98 19.80
N SER A 3 -5.16 10.85 18.80
CA SER A 3 -6.38 11.57 18.44
C SER A 3 -7.51 10.70 17.90
N ILE A 4 -7.23 9.48 17.47
CA ILE A 4 -8.19 8.54 16.85
C ILE A 4 -8.25 7.18 17.55
N GLN A 5 -7.77 7.07 18.80
CA GLN A 5 -7.66 5.75 19.46
C GLN A 5 -9.02 5.10 19.75
N ASN A 6 -10.00 5.89 20.16
CA ASN A 6 -11.36 5.38 20.43
C ASN A 6 -12.02 4.94 19.13
N GLU A 7 -11.88 5.72 18.08
CA GLU A 7 -12.43 5.46 16.76
C GLU A 7 -11.81 4.21 16.12
N LEU A 8 -10.51 3.98 16.39
CA LEU A 8 -9.85 2.73 15.96
C LEU A 8 -10.44 1.51 16.64
N ASN A 9 -10.83 1.60 17.91
CA ASN A 9 -11.48 0.47 18.60
C ASN A 9 -12.85 0.18 17.97
N ILE A 10 -13.65 1.22 17.71
CA ILE A 10 -14.95 1.09 17.03
C ILE A 10 -14.77 0.51 15.61
N PHE A 11 -13.74 0.97 14.89
CA PHE A 11 -13.38 0.44 13.58
C PHE A 11 -13.08 -1.07 13.64
N GLU A 12 -12.23 -1.52 14.59
CA GLU A 12 -11.88 -2.95 14.69
C GLU A 12 -13.10 -3.81 15.00
N GLU A 13 -14.01 -3.35 15.85
CA GLU A 13 -15.28 -4.03 16.12
C GLU A 13 -16.15 -4.14 14.87
N GLN A 14 -16.33 -3.04 14.13
CA GLN A 14 -17.11 -3.02 12.90
C GLN A 14 -16.46 -3.84 11.79
N PHE A 15 -15.14 -3.74 11.64
CA PHE A 15 -14.39 -4.53 10.66
C PHE A 15 -14.52 -6.04 10.95
N ALA A 16 -14.36 -6.45 12.21
CA ALA A 16 -14.57 -7.82 12.62
C ALA A 16 -16.02 -8.28 12.38
N GLY A 17 -17.00 -7.40 12.60
CA GLY A 17 -18.41 -7.66 12.29
C GLY A 17 -18.68 -7.92 10.82
N GLN A 18 -18.03 -7.16 9.91
CA GLN A 18 -18.13 -7.40 8.46
C GLN A 18 -17.51 -8.74 8.01
N LEU A 19 -16.57 -9.26 8.79
CA LEU A 19 -15.93 -10.54 8.52
C LEU A 19 -16.66 -11.73 9.18
N GLN A 20 -17.84 -11.50 9.76
CA GLN A 20 -18.74 -12.57 10.18
C GLN A 20 -19.72 -12.89 9.05
N ASP A 21 -19.97 -14.17 8.81
CA ASP A 21 -20.87 -14.66 7.76
C ASP A 21 -21.52 -15.97 8.18
N GLY A 22 -22.37 -15.89 9.21
CA GLY A 22 -23.09 -17.05 9.74
C GLY A 22 -22.17 -18.19 10.19
N GLU A 23 -22.49 -19.40 9.72
CA GLU A 23 -21.68 -20.60 9.94
C GLU A 23 -21.25 -21.21 8.61
N GLY A 24 -20.12 -21.95 8.62
CA GLY A 24 -19.68 -22.68 7.45
C GLY A 24 -18.32 -22.26 6.89
N PRO A 25 -17.93 -22.79 5.71
CA PRO A 25 -16.59 -22.56 5.16
C PRO A 25 -16.24 -21.10 4.92
N ALA A 26 -17.17 -20.28 4.44
CA ALA A 26 -16.95 -18.85 4.21
C ALA A 26 -16.61 -18.11 5.50
N HIS A 27 -17.33 -18.39 6.59
CA HIS A 27 -17.05 -17.84 7.91
C HIS A 27 -15.61 -18.12 8.35
N PHE A 28 -15.15 -19.36 8.22
CA PHE A 28 -13.80 -19.76 8.60
C PHE A 28 -12.73 -18.99 7.81
N LEU A 29 -12.92 -18.81 6.50
CA LEU A 29 -12.00 -18.05 5.64
C LEU A 29 -11.96 -16.56 6.04
N LEU A 30 -13.11 -15.95 6.31
CA LEU A 30 -13.21 -14.57 6.76
C LEU A 30 -12.54 -14.35 8.13
N GLN A 31 -12.65 -15.32 9.06
CA GLN A 31 -11.94 -15.27 10.34
C GLN A 31 -10.43 -15.36 10.18
N HIS A 32 -9.93 -16.07 9.17
CA HIS A 32 -8.51 -16.06 8.84
C HIS A 32 -8.02 -14.66 8.45
N ILE A 33 -8.80 -13.92 7.63
CA ILE A 33 -8.52 -12.51 7.28
C ILE A 33 -8.60 -11.60 8.52
N ALA A 34 -9.62 -11.76 9.37
CA ALA A 34 -9.74 -10.98 10.62
C ALA A 34 -8.51 -11.14 11.52
N GLY A 35 -7.92 -12.33 11.55
CA GLY A 35 -6.71 -12.61 12.31
C GLY A 35 -5.42 -12.00 11.73
N GLN A 36 -5.42 -11.48 10.50
CA GLN A 36 -4.27 -10.83 9.87
C GLN A 36 -4.16 -9.37 10.30
N GLN A 37 -3.56 -9.13 11.47
CA GLN A 37 -3.37 -7.77 11.94
C GLN A 37 -2.33 -7.04 11.09
N GLY A 38 -2.71 -5.87 10.55
CA GLY A 38 -1.84 -4.96 9.83
C GLY A 38 -1.68 -3.62 10.57
N GLY A 39 -0.88 -2.73 10.00
CA GLY A 39 -0.69 -1.37 10.54
C GLY A 39 -1.93 -0.48 10.48
N ARG A 40 -2.99 -0.91 9.79
CA ARG A 40 -4.26 -0.17 9.59
C ARG A 40 -4.01 1.26 9.10
N LEU A 41 -3.01 1.46 8.24
CA LEU A 41 -2.62 2.82 7.85
C LEU A 41 -3.73 3.49 7.01
N ARG A 42 -4.38 2.74 6.10
CA ARG A 42 -5.47 3.27 5.25
C ARG A 42 -6.70 3.69 6.06
N PRO A 43 -7.27 2.87 6.97
CA PRO A 43 -8.31 3.31 7.89
C PRO A 43 -7.92 4.54 8.71
N LYS A 44 -6.68 4.58 9.21
CA LYS A 44 -6.18 5.73 9.97
C LYS A 44 -6.17 7.00 9.12
N THR A 45 -5.78 6.93 7.84
CA THR A 45 -5.80 8.10 6.97
C THR A 45 -7.21 8.59 6.67
N VAL A 46 -8.21 7.69 6.56
CA VAL A 46 -9.63 8.08 6.48
C VAL A 46 -10.05 8.91 7.70
N MET A 47 -9.75 8.40 8.90
CA MET A 47 -10.12 9.05 10.16
C MET A 47 -9.39 10.38 10.36
N LEU A 48 -8.10 10.44 10.03
CA LEU A 48 -7.30 11.67 10.14
C LEU A 48 -7.82 12.75 9.18
N ALA A 49 -8.15 12.38 7.94
CA ALA A 49 -8.71 13.31 6.96
C ALA A 49 -10.05 13.87 7.45
N ALA A 50 -10.96 13.01 7.94
CA ALA A 50 -12.22 13.45 8.51
C ALA A 50 -12.03 14.35 9.73
N GLY A 51 -11.13 13.97 10.65
CA GLY A 51 -10.84 14.74 11.86
C GLY A 51 -10.29 16.13 11.55
N MET A 52 -9.48 16.29 10.50
CA MET A 52 -8.98 17.59 10.06
C MET A 52 -10.05 18.42 9.35
N GLN A 53 -11.00 17.79 8.64
CA GLN A 53 -12.03 18.48 7.87
C GLN A 53 -13.18 19.01 8.74
N GLY A 54 -13.72 18.20 9.62
CA GLY A 54 -14.90 18.61 10.39
C GLY A 54 -15.23 17.70 11.58
N GLY A 55 -14.52 16.57 11.70
CA GLY A 55 -14.70 15.61 12.77
C GLY A 55 -15.03 14.20 12.26
N ILE A 56 -14.80 13.22 13.12
CA ILE A 56 -15.05 11.82 12.79
C ILE A 56 -16.52 11.49 13.10
N THR A 57 -17.21 10.93 12.12
CA THR A 57 -18.62 10.53 12.20
C THR A 57 -18.75 9.01 12.14
N PRO A 58 -19.91 8.42 12.47
CA PRO A 58 -20.15 7.00 12.23
C PRO A 58 -19.94 6.58 10.77
N GLU A 59 -20.25 7.49 9.83
CA GLU A 59 -20.03 7.25 8.40
C GLU A 59 -18.53 7.25 8.05
N THR A 60 -17.72 8.07 8.72
CA THR A 60 -16.26 8.02 8.61
C THR A 60 -15.72 6.62 8.99
N ILE A 61 -16.21 6.05 10.09
CA ILE A 61 -15.81 4.71 10.51
C ILE A 61 -16.23 3.67 9.47
N ARG A 62 -17.45 3.80 8.92
CA ARG A 62 -17.94 2.93 7.84
C ARG A 62 -17.04 3.02 6.61
N MET A 63 -16.60 4.22 6.19
CA MET A 63 -15.66 4.41 5.08
C MET A 63 -14.28 3.81 5.39
N ALA A 64 -13.81 3.91 6.62
CA ALA A 64 -12.57 3.28 7.04
C ALA A 64 -12.64 1.74 6.95
N VAL A 65 -13.77 1.15 7.35
CA VAL A 65 -14.02 -0.30 7.21
C VAL A 65 -14.09 -0.69 5.74
N LEU A 66 -14.80 0.08 4.90
CA LEU A 66 -14.90 -0.15 3.46
C LEU A 66 -13.53 -0.19 2.80
N VAL A 67 -12.68 0.79 3.08
CA VAL A 67 -11.32 0.87 2.52
C VAL A 67 -10.46 -0.31 2.96
N GLU A 68 -10.55 -0.74 4.22
CA GLU A 68 -9.78 -1.90 4.70
C GLU A 68 -10.31 -3.22 4.14
N MET A 69 -11.64 -3.35 3.95
CA MET A 69 -12.23 -4.51 3.27
C MET A 69 -11.74 -4.60 1.82
N LEU A 70 -11.74 -3.46 1.11
CA LEU A 70 -11.22 -3.37 -0.25
C LEU A 70 -9.73 -3.74 -0.32
N HIS A 71 -8.92 -3.21 0.61
CA HIS A 71 -7.51 -3.56 0.72
C HIS A 71 -7.31 -5.06 1.02
N SER A 72 -8.12 -5.63 1.90
CA SER A 72 -8.05 -7.06 2.22
C SER A 72 -8.40 -7.92 1.02
N ALA A 73 -9.39 -7.53 0.21
CA ALA A 73 -9.73 -8.21 -1.03
C ALA A 73 -8.58 -8.17 -2.04
N SER A 74 -7.95 -6.99 -2.24
CA SER A 74 -6.80 -6.87 -3.13
C SER A 74 -5.64 -7.76 -2.67
N LEU A 75 -5.32 -7.77 -1.38
CA LEU A 75 -4.24 -8.60 -0.84
C LEU A 75 -4.47 -10.11 -1.05
N VAL A 76 -5.72 -10.57 -0.95
CA VAL A 76 -6.05 -11.99 -1.21
C VAL A 76 -5.81 -12.34 -2.68
N HIS A 77 -6.15 -11.45 -3.62
CA HIS A 77 -5.88 -11.64 -5.04
C HIS A 77 -4.40 -11.50 -5.37
N ASP A 78 -3.70 -10.53 -4.79
CA ASP A 78 -2.25 -10.34 -4.96
C ASP A 78 -1.47 -11.58 -4.50
N ASP A 79 -1.86 -12.21 -3.35
CA ASP A 79 -1.25 -13.45 -2.88
C ASP A 79 -1.34 -14.61 -3.90
N ILE A 80 -2.36 -14.61 -4.77
CA ILE A 80 -2.48 -15.60 -5.86
C ILE A 80 -1.56 -15.25 -7.02
N VAL A 81 -1.55 -13.96 -7.39
CA VAL A 81 -0.74 -13.45 -8.51
C VAL A 81 0.75 -13.64 -8.26
N ASP A 82 1.19 -13.48 -7.00
CA ASP A 82 2.59 -13.58 -6.57
C ASP A 82 2.96 -14.99 -6.07
N ASP A 83 2.01 -15.94 -6.11
CA ASP A 83 2.17 -17.30 -5.52
C ASP A 83 2.70 -17.25 -4.08
N ALA A 84 2.28 -16.25 -3.33
CA ALA A 84 2.77 -15.97 -2.00
C ALA A 84 2.29 -17.04 -1.00
N LYS A 85 3.24 -17.67 -0.29
CA LYS A 85 2.94 -18.71 0.72
C LYS A 85 2.67 -18.11 2.10
N LYS A 86 3.27 -16.97 2.39
CA LYS A 86 3.13 -16.31 3.69
C LYS A 86 2.93 -14.82 3.51
N ARG A 87 2.12 -14.25 4.39
CA ARG A 87 1.94 -12.81 4.57
C ARG A 87 1.96 -12.49 6.06
N ARG A 88 2.90 -11.62 6.50
CA ARG A 88 3.05 -11.26 7.92
C ARG A 88 3.15 -12.49 8.83
N ASP A 89 4.03 -13.42 8.48
CA ASP A 89 4.30 -14.68 9.20
C ASP A 89 3.15 -15.69 9.25
N LYS A 90 2.00 -15.39 8.64
CA LYS A 90 0.88 -16.32 8.50
C LYS A 90 0.82 -16.89 7.09
N GLN A 91 0.40 -18.15 6.97
CA GLN A 91 0.11 -18.74 5.67
C GLN A 91 -1.01 -17.98 4.96
N THR A 92 -0.89 -17.83 3.64
CA THR A 92 -1.93 -17.22 2.81
C THR A 92 -3.09 -18.19 2.59
N ILE A 93 -4.24 -17.66 2.21
CA ILE A 93 -5.40 -18.49 1.81
C ILE A 93 -5.03 -19.35 0.58
N ASN A 94 -4.25 -18.77 -0.35
CA ASN A 94 -3.76 -19.49 -1.52
C ASN A 94 -2.91 -20.72 -1.14
N ASP A 95 -2.02 -20.60 -0.17
CA ASP A 95 -1.17 -21.69 0.31
C ASP A 95 -1.95 -22.79 1.06
N ILE A 96 -2.96 -22.40 1.87
CA ILE A 96 -3.72 -23.35 2.69
C ILE A 96 -4.83 -24.06 1.88
N PHE A 97 -5.58 -23.32 1.06
CA PHE A 97 -6.82 -23.81 0.41
C PHE A 97 -6.74 -23.79 -1.12
N GLY A 98 -5.66 -23.28 -1.68
CA GLY A 98 -5.44 -23.15 -3.12
C GLY A 98 -6.12 -21.94 -3.77
N GLY A 99 -5.62 -21.54 -4.94
CA GLY A 99 -6.00 -20.32 -5.64
C GLY A 99 -7.50 -20.20 -5.95
N LYS A 100 -8.20 -21.32 -6.21
CA LYS A 100 -9.65 -21.27 -6.48
C LYS A 100 -10.44 -20.74 -5.29
N VAL A 101 -10.08 -21.16 -4.08
CA VAL A 101 -10.76 -20.70 -2.83
C VAL A 101 -10.38 -19.25 -2.57
N ALA A 102 -9.11 -18.89 -2.79
CA ALA A 102 -8.65 -17.51 -2.60
C ALA A 102 -9.35 -16.52 -3.56
N VAL A 103 -9.53 -16.87 -4.85
CA VAL A 103 -10.32 -16.05 -5.79
C VAL A 103 -11.73 -15.80 -5.25
N LEU A 104 -12.44 -16.86 -4.87
CA LEU A 104 -13.81 -16.75 -4.36
C LEU A 104 -13.90 -15.93 -3.06
N LEU A 105 -12.88 -16.02 -2.19
CA LEU A 105 -12.83 -15.20 -0.99
C LEU A 105 -12.63 -13.72 -1.31
N GLY A 106 -11.74 -13.38 -2.25
CA GLY A 106 -11.57 -12.01 -2.72
C GLY A 106 -12.87 -11.45 -3.31
N ASP A 107 -13.57 -12.23 -4.13
CA ASP A 107 -14.86 -11.86 -4.70
C ASP A 107 -15.95 -11.66 -3.62
N LEU A 108 -15.96 -12.50 -2.56
CA LEU A 108 -16.86 -12.34 -1.44
C LEU A 108 -16.57 -11.01 -0.68
N LEU A 109 -15.31 -10.68 -0.44
CA LEU A 109 -14.93 -9.41 0.17
C LEU A 109 -15.36 -8.22 -0.70
N PHE A 110 -15.15 -8.28 -2.02
CA PHE A 110 -15.68 -7.26 -2.95
C PHE A 110 -17.18 -7.13 -2.93
N SER A 111 -17.91 -8.25 -2.86
CA SER A 111 -19.38 -8.23 -2.73
C SER A 111 -19.82 -7.50 -1.45
N LYS A 112 -19.15 -7.73 -0.32
CA LYS A 112 -19.41 -6.99 0.93
C LYS A 112 -19.11 -5.49 0.78
N VAL A 113 -18.01 -5.10 0.10
CA VAL A 113 -17.71 -3.70 -0.20
C VAL A 113 -18.83 -3.05 -1.02
N LEU A 114 -19.35 -3.73 -2.06
CA LEU A 114 -20.48 -3.23 -2.85
C LEU A 114 -21.74 -3.06 -2.01
N GLY A 115 -22.00 -3.98 -1.07
CA GLY A 115 -23.09 -3.83 -0.09
C GLY A 115 -22.91 -2.57 0.77
N MET A 116 -21.72 -2.32 1.28
CA MET A 116 -21.41 -1.11 2.07
C MET A 116 -21.59 0.18 1.27
N ILE A 117 -21.18 0.19 -0.01
CA ILE A 117 -21.36 1.33 -0.92
C ILE A 117 -22.85 1.61 -1.13
N ARG A 118 -23.64 0.57 -1.43
CA ARG A 118 -25.11 0.68 -1.62
C ARG A 118 -25.79 1.31 -0.40
N ASP A 119 -25.34 0.94 0.79
CA ASP A 119 -25.95 1.35 2.07
C ASP A 119 -25.37 2.71 2.58
N SER A 120 -24.41 3.29 1.88
CA SER A 120 -23.85 4.60 2.20
C SER A 120 -24.73 5.73 1.66
N ALA A 121 -24.94 6.76 2.48
CA ALA A 121 -25.65 7.98 2.08
C ALA A 121 -24.69 9.06 1.52
N LEU A 122 -23.39 8.82 1.50
CA LEU A 122 -22.41 9.81 1.02
C LEU A 122 -22.43 9.92 -0.50
N PRO A 123 -22.38 11.15 -1.04
CA PRO A 123 -22.37 11.35 -2.49
C PRO A 123 -21.05 10.87 -3.10
N GLY A 124 -21.14 10.26 -4.28
CA GLY A 124 -19.97 9.90 -5.10
C GLY A 124 -19.12 8.74 -4.59
N VAL A 125 -19.48 8.07 -3.48
CA VAL A 125 -18.69 6.94 -2.93
C VAL A 125 -18.51 5.85 -3.98
N LEU A 126 -19.56 5.49 -4.72
CA LEU A 126 -19.47 4.48 -5.76
C LEU A 126 -18.43 4.86 -6.83
N ASP A 127 -18.51 6.08 -7.35
CA ASP A 127 -17.63 6.54 -8.43
C ASP A 127 -16.16 6.58 -7.96
N HIS A 128 -15.90 7.10 -6.76
CA HIS A 128 -14.56 7.19 -6.20
C HIS A 128 -13.94 5.81 -5.92
N VAL A 129 -14.73 4.89 -5.38
CA VAL A 129 -14.25 3.51 -5.09
C VAL A 129 -14.04 2.75 -6.40
N MET A 130 -14.96 2.83 -7.36
CA MET A 130 -14.83 2.15 -8.65
C MET A 130 -13.64 2.67 -9.47
N ASP A 131 -13.36 3.99 -9.44
CA ASP A 131 -12.15 4.54 -10.06
C ASP A 131 -10.89 3.99 -9.38
N ALA A 132 -10.83 3.98 -8.05
CA ALA A 132 -9.68 3.46 -7.32
C ALA A 132 -9.44 1.97 -7.60
N VAL A 133 -10.49 1.13 -7.60
CA VAL A 133 -10.41 -0.29 -7.96
C VAL A 133 -9.92 -0.47 -9.39
N GLY A 134 -10.49 0.28 -10.33
CA GLY A 134 -10.09 0.21 -11.73
C GLY A 134 -8.63 0.62 -11.96
N ARG A 135 -8.14 1.64 -11.24
CA ARG A 135 -6.72 2.04 -11.28
C ARG A 135 -5.83 0.99 -10.64
N LEU A 136 -6.17 0.50 -9.45
CA LEU A 136 -5.42 -0.54 -8.74
C LEU A 136 -5.22 -1.77 -9.64
N THR A 137 -6.30 -2.29 -10.23
CA THR A 137 -6.25 -3.47 -11.11
C THR A 137 -5.40 -3.19 -12.37
N ARG A 138 -5.56 -2.03 -13.02
CA ARG A 138 -4.71 -1.66 -14.15
C ARG A 138 -3.24 -1.50 -13.74
N GLY A 139 -2.97 -0.96 -12.56
CA GLY A 139 -1.62 -0.84 -12.00
C GLY A 139 -0.96 -2.20 -11.83
N GLU A 140 -1.71 -3.18 -11.29
CA GLU A 140 -1.24 -4.57 -11.15
C GLU A 140 -0.92 -5.21 -12.51
N ILE A 141 -1.83 -5.11 -13.47
CA ILE A 141 -1.60 -5.62 -14.83
C ILE A 141 -0.37 -4.95 -15.47
N CYS A 142 -0.20 -3.64 -15.29
CA CYS A 142 0.97 -2.92 -15.79
C CYS A 142 2.25 -3.42 -15.11
N GLN A 143 2.28 -3.61 -13.79
CA GLN A 143 3.43 -4.14 -13.08
C GLN A 143 3.82 -5.51 -13.61
N LEU A 144 2.86 -6.42 -13.71
CA LEU A 144 3.09 -7.76 -14.26
C LEU A 144 3.68 -7.72 -15.69
N SER A 145 3.19 -6.81 -16.53
CA SER A 145 3.70 -6.64 -17.90
C SER A 145 5.13 -6.08 -17.95
N GLN A 146 5.59 -5.45 -16.87
CA GLN A 146 6.92 -4.85 -16.74
C GLN A 146 7.90 -5.71 -15.93
N ARG A 147 7.48 -6.89 -15.45
CA ARG A 147 8.39 -7.80 -14.76
C ARG A 147 9.62 -8.11 -15.61
N ASN A 148 10.78 -8.09 -15.00
CA ASN A 148 12.09 -8.26 -15.63
C ASN A 148 12.45 -7.20 -16.69
N ASN A 149 11.71 -6.11 -16.83
CA ASN A 149 12.05 -5.01 -17.73
C ASN A 149 13.01 -4.02 -17.04
N LEU A 150 14.30 -4.29 -17.08
CA LEU A 150 15.35 -3.42 -16.51
C LEU A 150 15.52 -2.08 -17.26
N ASP A 151 14.80 -1.85 -18.35
CA ASP A 151 14.78 -0.60 -19.11
C ASP A 151 13.56 0.28 -18.79
N ILE A 152 12.75 -0.10 -17.81
CA ILE A 152 11.62 0.72 -17.35
C ILE A 152 12.11 2.10 -16.87
N SER A 153 11.43 3.16 -17.30
CA SER A 153 11.75 4.50 -16.83
C SER A 153 11.20 4.74 -15.41
N GLU A 154 11.84 5.65 -14.66
CA GLU A 154 11.31 6.10 -13.36
C GLU A 154 9.88 6.67 -13.49
N ALA A 155 9.59 7.38 -14.58
CA ALA A 155 8.28 7.94 -14.86
C ALA A 155 7.21 6.85 -15.08
N ASP A 156 7.55 5.76 -15.78
CA ASP A 156 6.64 4.64 -16.00
C ASP A 156 6.41 3.86 -14.70
N TYR A 157 7.48 3.63 -13.93
CA TYR A 157 7.38 3.02 -12.61
C TYR A 157 6.49 3.86 -11.67
N LYS A 158 6.71 5.19 -11.62
CA LYS A 158 5.85 6.10 -10.83
C LYS A 158 4.39 5.99 -11.22
N ARG A 159 4.07 5.86 -12.53
CA ARG A 159 2.68 5.66 -12.97
C ARG A 159 2.08 4.36 -12.44
N ILE A 160 2.85 3.27 -12.40
CA ILE A 160 2.43 1.99 -11.80
C ILE A 160 2.12 2.20 -10.33
N VAL A 161 3.04 2.82 -9.58
CA VAL A 161 2.88 3.11 -8.15
C VAL A 161 1.64 3.97 -7.87
N VAL A 162 1.40 5.01 -8.69
CA VAL A 162 0.20 5.86 -8.59
C VAL A 162 -1.07 5.05 -8.78
N MET A 163 -1.10 4.12 -9.73
CA MET A 163 -2.26 3.28 -9.99
C MET A 163 -2.45 2.19 -8.95
N LYS A 164 -1.41 1.39 -8.68
CA LYS A 164 -1.50 0.19 -7.81
C LYS A 164 -1.65 0.56 -6.34
N THR A 165 -0.81 1.44 -5.83
CA THR A 165 -0.71 1.72 -4.39
C THR A 165 -1.34 3.04 -3.99
N ALA A 166 -1.02 4.14 -4.69
CA ALA A 166 -1.43 5.46 -4.27
C ALA A 166 -2.93 5.72 -4.49
N SER A 167 -3.57 5.04 -5.45
CA SER A 167 -5.02 5.16 -5.69
C SER A 167 -5.86 4.85 -4.44
N LEU A 168 -5.46 3.85 -3.65
CA LEU A 168 -6.18 3.49 -2.44
C LEU A 168 -5.94 4.48 -1.29
N PHE A 169 -4.76 5.11 -1.21
CA PHE A 169 -4.53 6.22 -0.27
C PHE A 169 -5.31 7.47 -0.68
N GLU A 170 -5.32 7.79 -1.97
CA GLU A 170 -6.09 8.89 -2.54
C GLU A 170 -7.57 8.79 -2.16
N VAL A 171 -8.20 7.64 -2.42
CA VAL A 171 -9.61 7.42 -2.06
C VAL A 171 -9.82 7.40 -0.55
N SER A 172 -8.85 6.93 0.24
CA SER A 172 -8.93 6.95 1.71
C SER A 172 -9.02 8.37 2.26
N PHE A 173 -8.16 9.27 1.81
CA PHE A 173 -8.20 10.68 2.21
C PHE A 173 -9.47 11.36 1.71
N ARG A 174 -9.87 11.10 0.46
CA ARG A 174 -11.09 11.65 -0.14
C ARG A 174 -12.33 11.26 0.66
N LEU A 175 -12.53 9.96 0.89
CA LEU A 175 -13.70 9.46 1.62
C LEU A 175 -13.74 9.95 3.07
N GLY A 176 -12.57 10.09 3.70
CA GLY A 176 -12.47 10.71 5.01
C GLY A 176 -12.99 12.15 5.01
N ALA A 177 -12.52 12.99 4.09
CA ALA A 177 -12.96 14.38 3.96
C ALA A 177 -14.46 14.48 3.61
N VAL A 178 -14.94 13.71 2.63
CA VAL A 178 -16.36 13.66 2.23
C VAL A 178 -17.27 13.27 3.40
N SER A 179 -16.85 12.27 4.21
CA SER A 179 -17.62 11.81 5.38
C SER A 179 -17.74 12.86 6.49
N ALA A 180 -16.89 13.87 6.47
CA ALA A 180 -16.89 15.01 7.37
C ALA A 180 -17.48 16.30 6.74
N GLY A 181 -18.14 16.18 5.59
CA GLY A 181 -18.86 17.28 4.94
C GLY A 181 -18.00 18.16 4.05
N ALA A 182 -16.86 17.69 3.55
CA ALA A 182 -16.04 18.42 2.58
C ALA A 182 -16.81 18.70 1.28
N THR A 183 -16.62 19.91 0.72
CA THR A 183 -17.03 20.18 -0.67
C THR A 183 -16.22 19.33 -1.66
N PRO A 184 -16.66 19.20 -2.91
CA PRO A 184 -15.88 18.48 -3.93
C PRO A 184 -14.45 19.04 -4.09
N GLU A 185 -14.29 20.37 -4.04
CA GLU A 185 -13.00 21.04 -4.17
C GLU A 185 -12.08 20.75 -2.97
N GLU A 186 -12.63 20.78 -1.76
CA GLU A 186 -11.89 20.41 -0.54
C GLU A 186 -11.49 18.94 -0.57
N ALA A 187 -12.42 18.05 -0.94
CA ALA A 187 -12.15 16.61 -1.05
C ALA A 187 -11.02 16.30 -2.05
N GLU A 188 -10.89 17.10 -3.13
CA GLU A 188 -9.81 17.00 -4.09
C GLU A 188 -8.45 17.34 -3.49
N VAL A 189 -8.37 18.34 -2.60
CA VAL A 189 -7.15 18.71 -1.87
C VAL A 189 -6.67 17.52 -1.01
N TYR A 190 -7.59 16.85 -0.29
CA TYR A 190 -7.28 15.66 0.49
C TYR A 190 -6.85 14.48 -0.40
N ALA A 191 -7.54 14.27 -1.52
CA ALA A 191 -7.22 13.22 -2.46
C ALA A 191 -5.81 13.38 -3.06
N ALA A 192 -5.48 14.59 -3.53
CA ALA A 192 -4.17 14.90 -4.08
C ALA A 192 -3.03 14.70 -3.05
N PHE A 193 -3.30 15.05 -1.78
CA PHE A 193 -2.38 14.75 -0.69
C PHE A 193 -2.23 13.24 -0.49
N GLY A 194 -3.33 12.51 -0.45
CA GLY A 194 -3.35 11.04 -0.29
C GLY A 194 -2.58 10.32 -1.39
N GLN A 195 -2.69 10.79 -2.65
CA GLN A 195 -1.92 10.24 -3.76
C GLN A 195 -0.42 10.41 -3.54
N ARG A 196 0.04 11.62 -3.17
CA ARG A 196 1.46 11.87 -2.89
C ARG A 196 1.97 11.05 -1.71
N PHE A 197 1.18 10.94 -0.64
CA PHE A 197 1.49 10.09 0.51
C PHE A 197 1.59 8.62 0.11
N GLY A 198 0.73 8.12 -0.76
CA GLY A 198 0.76 6.75 -1.26
C GLY A 198 2.01 6.43 -2.08
N VAL A 199 2.48 7.38 -2.92
CA VAL A 199 3.75 7.23 -3.66
C VAL A 199 4.93 7.18 -2.69
N PHE A 200 4.97 8.09 -1.73
CA PHE A 200 6.00 8.11 -0.68
C PHE A 200 6.03 6.80 0.12
N PHE A 201 4.85 6.29 0.49
CA PHE A 201 4.72 5.02 1.20
C PHE A 201 5.31 3.85 0.39
N GLN A 202 4.98 3.75 -0.91
CA GLN A 202 5.49 2.68 -1.77
C GLN A 202 7.00 2.78 -1.97
N TYR A 203 7.53 3.97 -2.27
CA TYR A 203 8.98 4.16 -2.43
C TYR A 203 9.75 3.79 -1.16
N LYS A 204 9.15 4.03 0.03
CA LYS A 204 9.73 3.57 1.29
C LYS A 204 9.68 2.05 1.46
N ASP A 205 8.62 1.42 1.00
CA ASP A 205 8.47 -0.04 1.03
C ASP A 205 9.52 -0.70 0.12
N ASP A 206 9.68 -0.20 -1.11
CA ASP A 206 10.73 -0.62 -2.04
C ASP A 206 12.13 -0.48 -1.44
N TRP A 207 12.38 0.65 -0.78
CA TRP A 207 13.68 0.90 -0.12
C TRP A 207 13.95 -0.11 1.00
N LYS A 208 12.91 -0.46 1.79
CA LYS A 208 13.02 -1.42 2.89
C LYS A 208 13.31 -2.83 2.42
N ASP A 209 12.87 -3.23 1.23
CA ASP A 209 13.15 -4.57 0.69
C ASP A 209 14.65 -4.81 0.51
N PHE A 210 15.44 -3.73 0.37
CA PHE A 210 16.92 -3.74 0.30
C PHE A 210 17.60 -3.41 1.63
N ALA A 211 16.91 -2.77 2.57
CA ALA A 211 17.49 -2.43 3.87
C ALA A 211 17.62 -3.71 4.72
N PHE A 212 18.82 -3.95 5.25
CA PHE A 212 19.05 -5.06 6.14
C PHE A 212 18.24 -4.85 7.44
N GLU A 213 17.31 -5.74 7.75
CA GLU A 213 16.84 -5.87 9.11
C GLU A 213 17.95 -6.41 10.00
N ASN A 214 17.87 -6.17 11.33
CA ASN A 214 18.89 -6.50 12.34
C ASN A 214 19.43 -7.96 12.32
N ASP A 215 18.83 -8.84 11.53
CA ASP A 215 19.22 -10.25 11.38
C ASP A 215 20.10 -10.52 10.14
N GLY A 216 20.51 -9.49 9.40
CA GLY A 216 21.41 -9.61 8.24
C GLY A 216 20.78 -10.31 7.02
N LYS A 217 19.46 -10.45 6.97
CA LYS A 217 18.73 -11.02 5.83
C LYS A 217 17.76 -9.97 5.27
N GLY A 218 18.10 -9.39 4.12
CA GLY A 218 17.14 -8.65 3.31
C GLY A 218 16.04 -9.58 2.79
N CYS A 219 14.82 -9.05 2.65
CA CYS A 219 13.71 -9.87 2.12
C CYS A 219 13.87 -10.11 0.62
N TYR A 220 14.38 -9.13 -0.14
CA TYR A 220 14.62 -9.17 -1.59
C TYR A 220 13.45 -9.76 -2.39
N ASN A 221 12.22 -9.53 -1.91
CA ASN A 221 11.03 -10.09 -2.55
C ASN A 221 10.86 -9.55 -3.96
N ASP A 222 11.03 -8.23 -4.15
CA ASP A 222 10.93 -7.59 -5.45
C ASP A 222 11.93 -8.20 -6.45
N LEU A 223 13.19 -8.42 -6.02
CA LEU A 223 14.19 -9.08 -6.86
C LEU A 223 13.81 -10.52 -7.19
N ARG A 224 13.24 -11.25 -6.24
CA ARG A 224 12.81 -12.63 -6.39
C ARG A 224 11.68 -12.75 -7.41
N GLU A 225 10.70 -11.85 -7.34
CA GLU A 225 9.54 -11.80 -8.23
C GLU A 225 9.86 -11.22 -9.60
N GLY A 226 11.01 -10.56 -9.73
CA GLY A 226 11.41 -9.88 -10.97
C GLY A 226 10.79 -8.48 -11.12
N ASP A 227 10.31 -7.91 -10.03
CA ASP A 227 9.77 -6.56 -10.02
C ASP A 227 10.91 -5.52 -10.00
N VAL A 228 10.90 -4.62 -10.98
CA VAL A 228 11.92 -3.57 -11.13
C VAL A 228 11.42 -2.32 -10.42
N THR A 229 11.78 -2.21 -9.13
CA THR A 229 11.39 -1.10 -8.25
C THR A 229 12.41 0.04 -8.26
N LEU A 230 12.10 1.15 -7.58
CA LEU A 230 12.92 2.37 -7.63
C LEU A 230 14.40 2.14 -7.31
N PRO A 231 14.81 1.33 -6.30
CA PRO A 231 16.22 1.04 -6.05
C PRO A 231 16.93 0.39 -7.24
N VAL A 232 16.28 -0.55 -7.93
CA VAL A 232 16.84 -1.22 -9.12
C VAL A 232 16.96 -0.23 -10.29
N ILE A 233 15.95 0.63 -10.50
CA ILE A 233 15.99 1.68 -11.54
C ILE A 233 17.16 2.62 -11.30
N CYS A 234 17.35 3.09 -10.07
CA CYS A 234 18.47 3.94 -9.70
C CYS A 234 19.83 3.22 -9.90
N ALA A 235 19.92 1.94 -9.55
CA ALA A 235 21.14 1.16 -9.78
C ALA A 235 21.45 1.04 -11.27
N MET A 236 20.48 0.74 -12.10
CA MET A 236 20.65 0.64 -13.54
C MET A 236 21.13 1.96 -14.19
N GLN A 237 20.78 3.10 -13.61
CA GLN A 237 21.26 4.41 -14.08
C GLN A 237 22.72 4.69 -13.65
N ARG A 238 23.16 4.18 -12.52
CA ARG A 238 24.45 4.44 -11.89
C ARG A 238 25.57 3.49 -12.32
N LEU A 239 25.21 2.23 -12.61
CA LEU A 239 26.17 1.20 -12.98
C LEU A 239 26.89 1.52 -14.29
N CYS A 240 28.22 1.26 -14.35
CA CYS A 240 28.98 1.31 -15.59
C CYS A 240 28.49 0.22 -16.57
N MET A 241 28.89 0.30 -17.83
CA MET A 241 28.42 -0.62 -18.87
C MET A 241 28.69 -2.10 -18.54
N THR A 242 29.85 -2.40 -18.00
CA THR A 242 30.24 -3.77 -17.64
C THR A 242 29.41 -4.33 -16.50
N ASP A 243 29.27 -3.56 -15.43
CA ASP A 243 28.54 -3.97 -14.23
C ASP A 243 27.03 -4.05 -14.50
N ARG A 244 26.51 -3.15 -15.35
CA ARG A 244 25.13 -3.17 -15.82
C ARG A 244 24.83 -4.44 -16.63
N ALA A 245 25.73 -4.87 -17.50
CA ALA A 245 25.57 -6.08 -18.28
C ALA A 245 25.58 -7.32 -17.38
N GLU A 246 26.46 -7.38 -16.38
CA GLU A 246 26.52 -8.48 -15.42
C GLU A 246 25.28 -8.48 -14.49
N PHE A 247 24.86 -7.33 -14.00
CA PHE A 247 23.63 -7.20 -13.22
C PHE A 247 22.42 -7.73 -14.01
N ARG A 248 22.26 -7.28 -15.27
CA ARG A 248 21.20 -7.72 -16.17
C ARG A 248 21.25 -9.23 -16.37
N ARG A 249 22.42 -9.80 -16.61
CA ARG A 249 22.61 -11.25 -16.81
C ARG A 249 22.13 -12.05 -15.59
N ARG A 250 22.48 -11.61 -14.38
CA ARG A 250 22.05 -12.27 -13.12
C ARG A 250 20.56 -12.07 -12.85
N TYR A 251 20.08 -10.85 -13.04
CA TYR A 251 18.69 -10.52 -12.79
C TYR A 251 17.69 -11.32 -13.64
N LEU A 252 18.04 -11.58 -14.90
CA LEU A 252 17.19 -12.31 -15.86
C LEU A 252 17.31 -13.83 -15.76
N GLN A 253 18.04 -14.38 -14.79
CA GLN A 253 18.03 -15.82 -14.53
C GLN A 253 16.64 -16.30 -14.13
N VAL A 254 16.20 -17.42 -14.72
CA VAL A 254 14.86 -18.00 -14.47
C VAL A 254 14.67 -18.38 -13.01
N THR A 255 15.72 -18.87 -12.36
CA THR A 255 15.73 -19.18 -10.92
C THR A 255 16.85 -18.40 -10.25
N LYS A 256 16.49 -17.56 -9.31
CA LYS A 256 17.44 -16.80 -8.48
C LYS A 256 17.55 -17.53 -7.14
N ASP A 257 18.71 -18.10 -6.88
CA ASP A 257 19.02 -18.60 -5.54
C ASP A 257 19.35 -17.45 -4.57
N GLU A 258 19.40 -17.74 -3.28
CA GLU A 258 19.68 -16.74 -2.24
C GLU A 258 21.02 -16.03 -2.46
N GLY A 259 22.05 -16.76 -2.98
CA GLY A 259 23.35 -16.15 -3.29
C GLY A 259 23.27 -15.13 -4.43
N THR A 260 22.49 -15.44 -5.47
CA THR A 260 22.24 -14.52 -6.58
C THR A 260 21.46 -13.28 -6.12
N LEU A 261 20.42 -13.45 -5.29
CA LEU A 261 19.63 -12.35 -4.74
C LEU A 261 20.50 -11.43 -3.87
N ALA A 262 21.31 -12.02 -2.97
CA ALA A 262 22.24 -11.27 -2.14
C ALA A 262 23.26 -10.47 -2.98
N ALA A 263 23.84 -11.08 -4.00
CA ALA A 263 24.80 -10.39 -4.88
C ALA A 263 24.17 -9.25 -5.70
N LEU A 264 22.91 -9.41 -6.13
CA LEU A 264 22.15 -8.33 -6.78
C LEU A 264 21.89 -7.18 -5.80
N ALA A 265 21.42 -7.51 -4.58
CA ALA A 265 21.16 -6.51 -3.54
C ALA A 265 22.43 -5.76 -3.13
N GLU A 266 23.54 -6.47 -2.91
CA GLU A 266 24.86 -5.84 -2.65
C GLU A 266 25.25 -4.87 -3.77
N THR A 267 25.00 -5.23 -5.03
CA THR A 267 25.28 -4.34 -6.16
C THR A 267 24.43 -3.06 -6.09
N VAL A 268 23.13 -3.17 -5.76
CA VAL A 268 22.23 -2.01 -5.59
C VAL A 268 22.70 -1.11 -4.44
N VAL A 269 23.12 -1.71 -3.32
CA VAL A 269 23.67 -0.95 -2.18
C VAL A 269 24.97 -0.26 -2.56
N HIS A 270 25.98 -1.02 -3.04
CA HIS A 270 27.32 -0.48 -3.26
C HIS A 270 27.41 0.56 -4.39
N CYS A 271 26.50 0.56 -5.36
CA CYS A 271 26.49 1.59 -6.40
C CYS A 271 25.93 2.94 -5.94
N GLY A 272 25.47 3.06 -4.70
CA GLY A 272 24.88 4.28 -4.13
C GLY A 272 23.43 4.54 -4.55
N ALA A 273 22.72 3.50 -5.01
CA ALA A 273 21.32 3.65 -5.41
C ALA A 273 20.38 3.84 -4.20
N LEU A 274 20.66 3.15 -3.08
CA LEU A 274 19.86 3.30 -1.86
C LEU A 274 20.00 4.69 -1.24
N GLU A 275 21.18 5.29 -1.28
CA GLU A 275 21.41 6.67 -0.85
C GLU A 275 20.62 7.66 -1.72
N GLN A 276 20.57 7.41 -3.04
CA GLN A 276 19.77 8.22 -3.95
C GLN A 276 18.28 8.13 -3.62
N VAL A 277 17.76 6.91 -3.43
CA VAL A 277 16.35 6.70 -3.02
C VAL A 277 16.10 7.33 -1.65
N GLY A 278 17.03 7.20 -0.70
CA GLY A 278 16.96 7.87 0.61
C GLY A 278 16.82 9.39 0.49
N SER A 279 17.58 10.02 -0.41
CA SER A 279 17.47 11.46 -0.68
C SER A 279 16.13 11.85 -1.30
N ILE A 280 15.60 11.03 -2.22
CA ILE A 280 14.26 11.21 -2.80
C ILE A 280 13.20 11.14 -1.68
N LEU A 281 13.28 10.13 -0.82
CA LEU A 281 12.36 9.94 0.30
C LEU A 281 12.41 11.12 1.28
N GLN A 282 13.59 11.62 1.60
CA GLN A 282 13.73 12.81 2.46
C GLN A 282 13.06 14.03 1.85
N THR A 283 13.29 14.31 0.58
CA THR A 283 12.64 15.42 -0.13
C THR A 283 11.12 15.27 -0.12
N MET A 284 10.60 14.06 -0.40
CA MET A 284 9.16 13.79 -0.36
C MET A 284 8.57 13.95 1.05
N GLU A 285 9.28 13.54 2.09
CA GLU A 285 8.87 13.74 3.48
C GLU A 285 8.75 15.22 3.81
N GLU A 286 9.76 16.02 3.48
CA GLU A 286 9.77 17.47 3.70
C GLU A 286 8.61 18.16 2.96
N GLU A 287 8.36 17.79 1.69
CA GLU A 287 7.24 18.32 0.90
C GLU A 287 5.87 17.93 1.48
N LEU A 288 5.71 16.68 1.93
CA LEU A 288 4.47 16.23 2.58
C LEU A 288 4.23 16.94 3.90
N LEU A 289 5.26 17.09 4.74
CA LEU A 289 5.17 17.82 6.01
C LEU A 289 4.81 19.30 5.79
N ALA A 290 5.46 19.95 4.82
CA ALA A 290 5.12 21.33 4.43
C ALA A 290 3.68 21.43 3.92
N SER A 291 3.22 20.46 3.12
CA SER A 291 1.86 20.40 2.60
C SER A 291 0.80 20.22 3.68
N CYS A 292 1.15 19.70 4.86
CA CYS A 292 0.21 19.62 5.98
C CYS A 292 -0.29 20.99 6.44
N ALA A 293 0.43 22.07 6.15
CA ALA A 293 0.02 23.44 6.49
C ALA A 293 -1.30 23.88 5.79
N GLN A 294 -1.69 23.22 4.68
CA GLN A 294 -2.98 23.48 4.01
C GLN A 294 -4.19 22.98 4.80
N PHE A 295 -3.99 22.07 5.76
CA PHE A 295 -5.06 21.54 6.60
C PHE A 295 -5.18 22.35 7.91
N PRO A 296 -6.37 22.40 8.53
CA PRO A 296 -6.57 23.08 9.81
C PRO A 296 -5.64 22.54 10.90
N ALA A 297 -5.14 23.44 11.76
CA ALA A 297 -4.37 23.05 12.93
C ALA A 297 -5.24 22.23 13.88
N SER A 298 -4.82 21.01 14.15
CA SER A 298 -5.60 20.06 14.97
C SER A 298 -4.71 18.92 15.46
N PRO A 299 -5.12 18.18 16.50
CA PRO A 299 -4.42 16.95 16.91
C PRO A 299 -4.34 15.91 15.79
N TYR A 300 -5.33 15.88 14.88
CA TYR A 300 -5.35 14.99 13.72
C TYR A 300 -4.25 15.31 12.71
N ARG A 301 -4.00 16.61 12.47
CA ARG A 301 -2.88 17.05 11.62
C ARG A 301 -1.53 16.68 12.23
N GLU A 302 -1.37 16.85 13.54
CA GLU A 302 -0.14 16.43 14.23
C GLU A 302 0.08 14.92 14.13
N ASP A 303 -0.98 14.12 14.31
CA ASP A 303 -0.91 12.67 14.15
C ASP A 303 -0.61 12.26 12.70
N LEU A 304 -1.10 13.00 11.69
CA LEU A 304 -0.73 12.81 10.29
C LEU A 304 0.76 13.10 10.07
N MET A 305 1.26 14.21 10.57
CA MET A 305 2.70 14.56 10.48
C MET A 305 3.57 13.50 11.17
N ASN A 306 3.14 12.99 12.32
CA ASN A 306 3.84 11.89 13.00
C ASN A 306 3.80 10.58 12.19
N ALA A 307 2.70 10.31 11.47
CA ALA A 307 2.62 9.15 10.58
C ALA A 307 3.60 9.29 9.40
N ILE A 308 3.70 10.48 8.80
CA ILE A 308 4.65 10.77 7.72
C ILE A 308 6.08 10.53 8.21
N ARG A 309 6.47 11.12 9.35
CA ARG A 309 7.81 10.92 9.95
C ARG A 309 8.08 9.45 10.25
N LYS A 310 7.09 8.71 10.78
CA LYS A 310 7.23 7.28 11.06
C LYS A 310 7.44 6.46 9.79
N VAL A 311 6.76 6.78 8.70
CA VAL A 311 6.99 6.14 7.39
C VAL A 311 8.38 6.53 6.88
N GLY A 312 8.75 7.80 6.93
CA GLY A 312 10.02 8.33 6.44
C GLY A 312 11.24 7.92 7.26
N SER A 313 11.06 7.54 8.57
CA SER A 313 12.20 7.20 9.41
C SER A 313 13.08 6.14 8.74
N VAL A 314 14.17 6.62 8.15
CA VAL A 314 15.26 5.81 7.62
C VAL A 314 16.11 5.49 8.85
N GLN A 315 16.03 4.26 9.36
CA GLN A 315 17.12 3.81 10.21
C GLN A 315 18.33 3.74 9.27
N THR A 316 19.26 4.66 9.46
CA THR A 316 20.55 4.66 8.76
C THR A 316 21.19 3.28 8.92
N VAL A 317 21.47 2.68 7.77
CA VAL A 317 22.25 1.44 7.62
C VAL A 317 23.67 1.67 8.14
#